data_e88e109e3a82196aab9d204187605622
#
_entry.id   e88e109e3a82196aab9d204187605622
#
_cell.length_a   1.000
_cell.length_b   1.000
_cell.length_c   1.000
_cell.angle_alpha   90.00
_cell.angle_beta   90.00
_cell.angle_gamma   90.00
#
_symmetry.space_group_name_H-M   'P 1'
#
loop_
_entity.id
_entity.type
_entity.pdbx_description
1 polymer ?
#
loop_
_entity_poly.entity_id
_entity_poly.type
_entity_poly.pdbx_seq_one_letter_code
_entity_poly.pdbx_strand_id
1 'polypeptide(L)'
;MLNWEMYNSKSSEFRNNKPFPHIFMKNILNQDIYDQLYNEWPNDEHFKLVKQTMKRYHHGPSRYLDEDVQNNHHFPELSDAWNNFVSYLCSDEYITNLKNITGLEITKLTEFSIVDGLKGDYIHPHVDTSAMQEDN
;
A
#
# COMPACT_ATOMS: atom_id res chain seq x y z
N MET A 1 -7.30 -6.91 -12.24
CA MET A 1 -5.96 -6.53 -11.68
C MET A 1 -5.59 -7.42 -10.49
N LEU A 2 -6.45 -7.61 -9.54
CA LEU A 2 -6.25 -8.55 -8.43
C LEU A 2 -7.18 -9.76 -8.53
N ASN A 3 -6.72 -10.93 -8.03
CA ASN A 3 -7.45 -12.20 -8.07
C ASN A 3 -8.36 -12.34 -6.84
N TRP A 4 -9.33 -11.44 -6.69
CA TRP A 4 -10.23 -11.40 -5.53
C TRP A 4 -11.04 -12.68 -5.33
N GLU A 5 -11.41 -13.37 -6.41
CA GLU A 5 -12.21 -14.59 -6.32
C GLU A 5 -11.56 -15.66 -5.44
N MET A 6 -10.23 -15.71 -5.40
CA MET A 6 -9.48 -16.64 -4.56
C MET A 6 -9.67 -16.35 -3.05
N TYR A 7 -10.11 -15.14 -2.71
CA TYR A 7 -10.14 -14.66 -1.32
C TYR A 7 -11.51 -14.24 -0.82
N ASN A 8 -12.51 -14.15 -1.69
CA ASN A 8 -13.88 -13.76 -1.30
C ASN A 8 -14.49 -14.66 -0.21
N SER A 9 -14.09 -15.95 -0.18
CA SER A 9 -14.54 -16.91 0.85
C SER A 9 -13.74 -16.85 2.15
N LYS A 10 -12.70 -16.04 2.24
CA LYS A 10 -11.73 -16.05 3.35
C LYS A 10 -12.01 -15.05 4.47
N SER A 11 -13.15 -14.40 4.44
CA SER A 11 -13.57 -13.46 5.50
C SER A 11 -13.61 -14.11 6.91
N SER A 12 -14.05 -15.37 6.99
CA SER A 12 -14.03 -16.11 8.25
C SER A 12 -12.59 -16.40 8.72
N GLU A 13 -11.69 -16.78 7.80
CA GLU A 13 -10.28 -17.00 8.11
C GLU A 13 -9.66 -15.70 8.65
N PHE A 14 -9.86 -14.57 7.97
CA PHE A 14 -9.37 -13.27 8.41
C PHE A 14 -9.79 -12.98 9.86
N ARG A 15 -11.08 -13.09 10.17
CA ARG A 15 -11.62 -12.72 11.49
C ARG A 15 -11.19 -13.65 12.62
N ASN A 16 -10.94 -14.92 12.32
CA ASN A 16 -10.67 -15.94 13.35
C ASN A 16 -9.18 -16.18 13.60
N ASN A 17 -8.30 -15.69 12.73
CA ASN A 17 -6.86 -15.84 12.90
C ASN A 17 -6.37 -15.13 14.18
N LYS A 18 -5.39 -15.72 14.82
CA LYS A 18 -4.76 -15.25 16.06
C LYS A 18 -3.30 -14.83 15.76
N PRO A 19 -2.73 -13.87 16.51
CA PRO A 19 -3.24 -13.19 17.71
C PRO A 19 -4.23 -12.04 17.43
N PHE A 20 -4.35 -11.59 16.20
CA PHE A 20 -5.26 -10.53 15.73
C PHE A 20 -5.87 -10.94 14.38
N PRO A 21 -6.94 -10.31 13.92
CA PRO A 21 -7.49 -10.58 12.59
C PRO A 21 -6.46 -10.29 11.51
N HIS A 22 -6.12 -11.28 10.69
CA HIS A 22 -5.19 -11.15 9.58
C HIS A 22 -5.40 -12.25 8.54
N ILE A 23 -4.94 -12.01 7.33
CA ILE A 23 -4.86 -13.00 6.27
C ILE A 23 -3.60 -12.77 5.46
N PHE A 24 -2.99 -13.86 5.01
CA PHE A 24 -1.88 -13.82 4.08
C PHE A 24 -2.35 -14.23 2.68
N MET A 25 -2.24 -13.31 1.74
CA MET A 25 -2.71 -13.49 0.36
C MET A 25 -1.54 -13.66 -0.59
N LYS A 26 -1.32 -14.89 -1.07
CA LYS A 26 -0.32 -15.19 -2.12
C LYS A 26 -0.91 -15.02 -3.51
N ASN A 27 -0.11 -14.57 -4.46
CA ASN A 27 -0.48 -14.47 -5.87
C ASN A 27 -1.78 -13.67 -6.09
N ILE A 28 -2.00 -12.65 -5.27
CA ILE A 28 -3.18 -11.80 -5.41
C ILE A 28 -3.12 -10.93 -6.67
N LEU A 29 -1.94 -10.48 -7.07
CA LEU A 29 -1.73 -9.82 -8.35
C LEU A 29 -1.81 -10.85 -9.49
N ASN A 30 -2.48 -10.49 -10.58
CA ASN A 30 -2.35 -11.22 -11.83
C ASN A 30 -0.88 -11.19 -12.27
N GLN A 31 -0.37 -12.30 -12.79
CA GLN A 31 1.05 -12.46 -13.12
C GLN A 31 1.54 -11.36 -14.07
N ASP A 32 0.79 -11.06 -15.12
CA ASP A 32 1.17 -10.02 -16.09
C ASP A 32 1.31 -8.63 -15.42
N ILE A 33 0.43 -8.32 -14.49
CA ILE A 33 0.50 -7.05 -13.73
C ILE A 33 1.72 -7.04 -12.80
N TYR A 34 1.96 -8.16 -12.11
CA TYR A 34 3.15 -8.28 -11.27
C TYR A 34 4.44 -8.09 -12.08
N ASP A 35 4.57 -8.79 -13.21
CA ASP A 35 5.75 -8.71 -14.05
C ASP A 35 5.95 -7.30 -14.61
N GLN A 36 4.86 -6.63 -14.99
CA GLN A 36 4.93 -5.26 -15.47
C GLN A 36 5.38 -4.30 -14.37
N LEU A 37 4.77 -4.34 -13.20
CA LEU A 37 5.15 -3.48 -12.07
C LEU A 37 6.60 -3.75 -11.62
N TYR A 38 7.03 -5.01 -11.65
CA TYR A 38 8.40 -5.39 -11.32
C TYR A 38 9.42 -4.84 -12.33
N ASN A 39 9.14 -4.98 -13.64
CA ASN A 39 10.02 -4.50 -14.70
C ASN A 39 10.05 -2.96 -14.80
N GLU A 40 8.98 -2.31 -14.36
CA GLU A 40 8.85 -0.84 -14.35
C GLU A 40 9.05 -0.26 -12.93
N TRP A 41 9.81 -0.96 -12.07
CA TRP A 41 10.16 -0.44 -10.74
C TRP A 41 10.77 0.96 -10.86
N PRO A 42 10.38 1.93 -10.00
CA PRO A 42 10.89 3.29 -10.07
C PRO A 42 12.42 3.35 -10.00
N ASN A 43 13.02 4.26 -10.74
CA ASN A 43 14.47 4.48 -10.73
C ASN A 43 14.97 4.95 -9.37
N ASP A 44 16.19 4.56 -9.01
CA ASP A 44 16.83 4.90 -7.73
C ASP A 44 16.87 6.40 -7.46
N GLU A 45 16.93 7.23 -8.51
CA GLU A 45 16.93 8.70 -8.39
C GLU A 45 15.66 9.28 -7.77
N HIS A 46 14.56 8.54 -7.82
CA HIS A 46 13.28 8.92 -7.21
C HIS A 46 13.19 8.56 -5.72
N PHE A 47 14.16 7.79 -5.21
CA PHE A 47 14.19 7.41 -3.81
C PHE A 47 15.06 8.35 -2.99
N LYS A 48 14.54 8.79 -1.86
CA LYS A 48 15.26 9.62 -0.89
C LYS A 48 15.59 8.80 0.34
N LEU A 49 16.84 8.85 0.78
CA LEU A 49 17.22 8.25 2.05
C LEU A 49 16.56 9.02 3.19
N VAL A 50 15.64 8.37 3.88
CA VAL A 50 15.02 8.91 5.09
C VAL A 50 15.83 8.48 6.30
N LYS A 51 16.44 9.45 6.97
CA LYS A 51 17.15 9.26 8.24
C LYS A 51 16.35 9.92 9.34
N GLN A 52 15.72 9.11 10.15
CA GLN A 52 15.25 9.56 11.47
C GLN A 52 16.12 8.86 12.53
N THR A 53 16.14 9.37 13.72
CA THR A 53 16.95 8.81 14.81
C THR A 53 16.83 7.28 14.84
N MET A 54 17.92 6.60 14.51
CA MET A 54 18.01 5.13 14.41
C MET A 54 17.11 4.45 13.37
N LYS A 55 16.52 5.22 12.42
CA LYS A 55 15.84 4.68 11.25
C LYS A 55 16.60 5.04 9.98
N ARG A 56 16.64 4.09 9.06
CA ARG A 56 17.19 4.31 7.76
C ARG A 56 16.45 3.45 6.75
N TYR A 57 15.79 4.07 5.80
CA TYR A 57 15.15 3.41 4.68
C TYR A 57 15.09 4.37 3.48
N HIS A 58 15.06 3.81 2.31
CA HIS A 58 14.83 4.58 1.11
C HIS A 58 13.32 4.70 0.88
N HIS A 59 12.85 5.92 0.70
CA HIS A 59 11.46 6.23 0.48
C HIS A 59 11.29 6.85 -0.90
N GLY A 60 10.55 6.19 -1.75
CA GLY A 60 10.24 6.63 -3.10
C GLY A 60 9.05 7.57 -3.17
N PRO A 61 8.42 7.64 -4.35
CA PRO A 61 7.24 8.46 -4.55
C PRO A 61 6.16 8.16 -3.53
N SER A 62 5.67 9.20 -2.89
CA SER A 62 4.58 9.10 -1.91
C SER A 62 3.75 10.37 -1.88
N ARG A 63 2.49 10.22 -1.57
CA ARG A 63 1.63 11.36 -1.25
C ARG A 63 0.43 10.93 -0.42
N TYR A 64 -0.10 11.88 0.33
CA TYR A 64 -1.42 11.74 0.93
C TYR A 64 -2.48 11.90 -0.16
N LEU A 65 -3.44 10.99 -0.18
CA LEU A 65 -4.54 10.98 -1.11
C LEU A 65 -5.75 11.66 -0.45
N ASP A 66 -5.77 12.97 -0.45
CA ASP A 66 -6.92 13.75 0.00
C ASP A 66 -8.05 13.75 -1.06
N GLU A 67 -9.17 14.40 -0.76
CA GLU A 67 -10.34 14.39 -1.64
C GLU A 67 -10.06 15.01 -3.01
N ASP A 68 -9.19 16.01 -3.09
CA ASP A 68 -8.81 16.65 -4.34
C ASP A 68 -7.88 15.74 -5.17
N VAL A 69 -7.07 14.92 -4.53
CA VAL A 69 -6.13 13.99 -5.16
C VAL A 69 -6.80 12.66 -5.54
N GLN A 70 -7.90 12.29 -4.90
CA GLN A 70 -8.63 11.04 -5.21
C GLN A 70 -9.08 10.92 -6.67
N ASN A 71 -9.21 12.04 -7.37
CA ASN A 71 -9.59 12.07 -8.78
C ASN A 71 -8.38 12.22 -9.74
N ASN A 72 -7.17 12.38 -9.20
CA ASN A 72 -5.95 12.53 -10.01
C ASN A 72 -4.78 11.79 -9.35
N HIS A 73 -4.81 10.47 -9.46
CA HIS A 73 -3.78 9.57 -8.89
C HIS A 73 -2.56 9.48 -9.79
N HIS A 74 -2.05 10.60 -10.28
CA HIS A 74 -0.90 10.62 -11.16
C HIS A 74 0.36 11.06 -10.42
N PHE A 75 1.36 10.18 -10.42
CA PHE A 75 2.70 10.42 -9.94
C PHE A 75 3.60 10.57 -11.16
N PRO A 76 4.11 11.77 -11.47
CA PRO A 76 4.91 12.00 -12.67
C PRO A 76 6.21 11.18 -12.72
N GLU A 77 6.69 10.76 -11.56
CA GLU A 77 7.88 9.93 -11.41
C GLU A 77 7.62 8.42 -11.57
N LEU A 78 6.37 8.02 -11.69
CA LEU A 78 5.97 6.62 -11.89
C LEU A 78 5.58 6.36 -13.35
N SER A 79 5.78 5.14 -13.80
CA SER A 79 5.27 4.67 -15.10
C SER A 79 3.74 4.64 -15.13
N ASP A 80 3.19 4.51 -16.33
CA ASP A 80 1.74 4.36 -16.50
C ASP A 80 1.20 3.11 -15.81
N ALA A 81 1.97 2.02 -15.76
CA ALA A 81 1.57 0.80 -15.06
C ALA A 81 1.42 1.05 -13.56
N TRP A 82 2.37 1.71 -12.94
CA TRP A 82 2.30 2.08 -11.53
C TRP A 82 1.17 3.08 -11.26
N ASN A 83 1.00 4.10 -12.10
CA ASN A 83 -0.11 5.06 -11.97
C ASN A 83 -1.47 4.37 -12.10
N ASN A 84 -1.62 3.43 -13.04
CA ASN A 84 -2.83 2.62 -13.18
C ASN A 84 -3.07 1.74 -11.95
N PHE A 85 -2.00 1.18 -11.36
CA PHE A 85 -2.11 0.38 -10.15
C PHE A 85 -2.57 1.22 -8.95
N VAL A 86 -2.00 2.41 -8.75
CA VAL A 86 -2.45 3.34 -7.69
C VAL A 86 -3.92 3.73 -7.89
N SER A 87 -4.32 4.07 -9.11
CA SER A 87 -5.72 4.38 -9.43
C SER A 87 -6.65 3.20 -9.10
N TYR A 88 -6.21 1.97 -9.37
CA TYR A 88 -6.96 0.79 -9.01
C TYR A 88 -7.09 0.62 -7.48
N LEU A 89 -6.03 0.87 -6.70
CA LEU A 89 -6.09 0.82 -5.24
C LEU A 89 -7.07 1.84 -4.63
N CYS A 90 -7.36 2.92 -5.36
CA CYS A 90 -8.34 3.93 -4.97
C CYS A 90 -9.77 3.61 -5.48
N SER A 91 -9.94 2.56 -6.26
CA SER A 91 -11.24 2.24 -6.88
C SER A 91 -12.24 1.65 -5.89
N ASP A 92 -13.52 1.84 -6.20
CA ASP A 92 -14.62 1.21 -5.48
C ASP A 92 -14.53 -0.32 -5.47
N GLU A 93 -14.03 -0.92 -6.56
CA GLU A 93 -13.80 -2.37 -6.64
C GLU A 93 -12.83 -2.82 -5.54
N TYR A 94 -11.67 -2.15 -5.43
CA TYR A 94 -10.66 -2.51 -4.44
C TYR A 94 -11.19 -2.33 -3.02
N ILE A 95 -11.78 -1.19 -2.71
CA ILE A 95 -12.34 -0.87 -1.40
C ILE A 95 -13.45 -1.85 -1.01
N THR A 96 -14.35 -2.16 -1.96
CA THR A 96 -15.46 -3.11 -1.71
C THR A 96 -14.94 -4.51 -1.39
N ASN A 97 -13.95 -5.00 -2.13
CA ASN A 97 -13.36 -6.31 -1.85
C ASN A 97 -12.63 -6.36 -0.51
N LEU A 98 -11.90 -5.31 -0.14
CA LEU A 98 -11.31 -5.21 1.20
C LEU A 98 -12.37 -5.23 2.30
N LYS A 99 -13.46 -4.48 2.16
CA LYS A 99 -14.58 -4.49 3.11
C LYS A 99 -15.18 -5.90 3.24
N ASN A 100 -15.39 -6.58 2.14
CA ASN A 100 -15.96 -7.93 2.13
C ASN A 100 -15.09 -8.95 2.87
N ILE A 101 -13.77 -8.86 2.69
CA ILE A 101 -12.82 -9.78 3.36
C ILE A 101 -12.67 -9.43 4.84
N THR A 102 -12.47 -8.16 5.15
CA THR A 102 -12.12 -7.72 6.50
C THR A 102 -13.33 -7.51 7.41
N GLY A 103 -14.46 -7.11 6.84
CA GLY A 103 -15.64 -6.66 7.59
C GLY A 103 -15.45 -5.28 8.24
N LEU A 104 -14.39 -4.54 7.86
CA LEU A 104 -14.11 -3.20 8.37
C LEU A 104 -14.78 -2.13 7.50
N GLU A 105 -15.14 -1.02 8.12
CA GLU A 105 -15.65 0.16 7.42
C GLU A 105 -14.50 0.95 6.78
N ILE A 106 -14.03 0.46 5.62
CA ILE A 106 -13.00 1.11 4.82
C ILE A 106 -13.69 1.98 3.78
N THR A 107 -13.36 3.26 3.72
CA THR A 107 -14.00 4.20 2.80
C THR A 107 -13.11 4.64 1.66
N LYS A 108 -11.81 4.75 1.91
CA LYS A 108 -10.84 5.23 0.92
C LYS A 108 -9.40 4.84 1.28
N LEU A 109 -8.52 4.88 0.28
CA LEU A 109 -7.09 4.91 0.47
C LEU A 109 -6.67 6.36 0.80
N THR A 110 -5.90 6.55 1.88
CA THR A 110 -5.50 7.89 2.34
C THR A 110 -4.05 8.23 2.05
N GLU A 111 -3.22 7.22 1.86
CA GLU A 111 -1.79 7.39 1.58
C GLU A 111 -1.30 6.27 0.67
N PHE A 112 -0.40 6.60 -0.22
CA PHE A 112 0.38 5.66 -1.01
C PHE A 112 1.85 6.04 -0.99
N SER A 113 2.72 5.06 -0.76
CA SER A 113 4.17 5.25 -0.84
C SER A 113 4.87 3.97 -1.30
N ILE A 114 5.95 4.15 -2.06
CA ILE A 114 6.86 3.07 -2.42
C ILE A 114 8.08 3.20 -1.52
N VAL A 115 8.44 2.12 -0.86
CA VAL A 115 9.58 2.08 0.06
C VAL A 115 10.54 1.00 -0.41
N ASP A 116 11.80 1.36 -0.61
CA ASP A 116 12.88 0.43 -0.90
C ASP A 116 13.83 0.34 0.31
N GLY A 117 14.06 -0.87 0.77
CA GLY A 117 14.95 -1.17 1.91
C GLY A 117 16.18 -1.91 1.45
N LEU A 118 17.35 -1.38 1.76
CA LEU A 118 18.62 -2.00 1.47
C LEU A 118 19.14 -2.82 2.65
N LYS A 119 20.13 -3.67 2.41
CA LYS A 119 20.77 -4.46 3.46
C LYS A 119 21.32 -3.55 4.58
N GLY A 120 20.81 -3.75 5.78
CA GLY A 120 21.19 -2.98 6.98
C GLY A 120 20.20 -1.84 7.30
N ASP A 121 19.21 -1.60 6.46
CA ASP A 121 18.11 -0.72 6.81
C ASP A 121 17.16 -1.40 7.79
N TYR A 122 16.53 -0.59 8.61
CA TYR A 122 15.57 -1.09 9.60
C TYR A 122 14.59 0.02 10.00
N ILE A 123 13.44 -0.42 10.46
CA ILE A 123 12.42 0.46 11.02
C ILE A 123 12.18 0.01 12.46
N HIS A 124 12.23 0.97 13.39
CA HIS A 124 11.87 0.68 14.77
C HIS A 124 10.41 0.26 14.90
N PRO A 125 10.07 -0.54 15.92
CA PRO A 125 8.68 -0.75 16.28
C PRO A 125 7.97 0.60 16.45
N HIS A 126 6.86 0.78 15.75
CA HIS A 126 6.08 2.02 15.75
C HIS A 126 4.60 1.70 15.53
N VAL A 127 3.78 2.69 15.69
CA VAL A 127 2.38 2.70 15.27
C VAL A 127 2.23 3.69 14.13
N ASP A 128 1.46 3.32 13.11
CA ASP A 128 1.24 4.18 11.93
C ASP A 128 0.20 5.28 12.17
N THR A 129 -0.52 5.19 13.27
CA THR A 129 -1.34 6.31 13.67
C THR A 129 -0.41 7.47 14.01
N SER A 130 -0.46 8.51 13.21
CA SER A 130 -0.09 9.85 13.65
C SER A 130 -1.07 10.24 14.77
N ALA A 131 -0.96 9.55 15.91
CA ALA A 131 -1.49 10.07 17.13
C ALA A 131 -0.89 11.46 17.22
N MET A 132 -1.74 12.45 17.08
CA MET A 132 -1.44 13.84 17.32
C MET A 132 -0.40 13.93 18.42
N GLN A 133 0.81 14.25 18.05
CA GLN A 133 1.69 14.92 18.99
C GLN A 133 1.04 16.28 19.18
N GLU A 134 0.09 16.34 20.06
CA GLU A 134 -0.25 17.56 20.71
C GLU A 134 1.03 17.97 21.44
N ASP A 135 1.70 18.95 20.87
CA ASP A 135 2.77 19.66 21.51
C ASP A 135 2.21 20.24 22.83
N ASN A 136 2.62 19.65 23.92
CA ASN A 136 2.56 20.26 25.25
C ASN A 136 3.91 20.86 25.59
#